data_835ce9c37165fc39481cff4d8a0e03d3
#
_entry.id   835ce9c37165fc39481cff4d8a0e03d3
#
_cell.length_a   1.000
_cell.length_b   1.000
_cell.length_c   1.000
_cell.angle_alpha   90.00
_cell.angle_beta   90.00
_cell.angle_gamma   90.00
#
_symmetry.space_group_name_H-M   'P 1'
#
loop_
_entity.id
_entity.type
_entity.pdbx_description
1 polymer ?
#
loop_
_entity_poly.entity_id
_entity_poly.type
_entity_poly.pdbx_seq_one_letter_code
_entity_poly.pdbx_strand_id
1 'polypeptide(L)'
;MTVQHKLSCADIVPYAMEHRLNEMQEMWDVFCGIENPSDEITEDSFHEYGLSFDYVDEGDDDNNYFRYQISCGGPSEEIRFFCYKNHFGEWVFSEAEFVYMDWFDGASEMITGNHQVFVQEIFEFFNEIGSLDEEFKKATDWM
;
A
#
# COMPACT_ATOMS: atom_id res chain seq x y z
N MET A 1 -33.17 -14.16 -21.33
CA MET A 1 -31.73 -14.24 -21.33
C MET A 1 -31.17 -13.25 -20.32
N THR A 2 -30.56 -13.76 -19.29
CA THR A 2 -30.00 -12.91 -18.24
C THR A 2 -28.61 -12.45 -18.65
N VAL A 3 -28.44 -11.15 -18.76
CA VAL A 3 -27.11 -10.56 -18.96
C VAL A 3 -26.41 -10.51 -17.61
N GLN A 4 -25.36 -11.28 -17.46
CA GLN A 4 -24.52 -11.18 -16.25
C GLN A 4 -23.66 -9.94 -16.36
N HIS A 5 -23.91 -8.98 -15.48
CA HIS A 5 -23.07 -7.82 -15.37
C HIS A 5 -21.82 -8.19 -14.57
N LYS A 6 -20.68 -8.20 -15.26
CA LYS A 6 -19.39 -8.30 -14.57
C LYS A 6 -19.17 -6.97 -13.84
N LEU A 7 -18.87 -7.04 -12.54
CA LEU A 7 -18.54 -5.85 -11.77
C LEU A 7 -17.27 -5.21 -12.32
N SER A 8 -17.27 -3.90 -12.48
CA SER A 8 -16.09 -3.14 -12.87
C SER A 8 -15.14 -3.00 -11.69
N CYS A 9 -13.89 -2.65 -11.96
CA CYS A 9 -12.92 -2.35 -10.89
C CYS A 9 -13.41 -1.19 -10.01
N ALA A 10 -14.09 -0.21 -10.60
CA ALA A 10 -14.67 0.89 -9.84
C ALA A 10 -15.72 0.41 -8.82
N ASP A 11 -16.48 -0.63 -9.15
CA ASP A 11 -17.45 -1.22 -8.23
C ASP A 11 -16.80 -2.04 -7.12
N ILE A 12 -15.66 -2.65 -7.41
CA ILE A 12 -14.97 -3.58 -6.51
C ILE A 12 -14.04 -2.87 -5.53
N VAL A 13 -13.38 -1.78 -5.97
CA VAL A 13 -12.29 -1.15 -5.22
C VAL A 13 -12.65 -0.75 -3.78
N PRO A 14 -13.85 -0.21 -3.47
CA PRO A 14 -14.15 0.13 -2.08
C PRO A 14 -14.15 -1.09 -1.15
N TYR A 15 -14.68 -2.21 -1.63
CA TYR A 15 -14.76 -3.45 -0.84
C TYR A 15 -13.39 -4.11 -0.70
N ALA A 16 -12.63 -4.13 -1.79
CA ALA A 16 -11.27 -4.68 -1.78
C ALA A 16 -10.37 -3.88 -0.83
N MET A 17 -10.47 -2.56 -0.88
CA MET A 17 -9.71 -1.67 0.01
C MET A 17 -10.02 -1.94 1.47
N GLU A 18 -11.32 -1.96 1.82
CA GLU A 18 -11.72 -2.20 3.20
C GLU A 18 -11.24 -3.57 3.69
N HIS A 19 -11.42 -4.60 2.87
CA HIS A 19 -10.99 -5.95 3.22
C HIS A 19 -9.48 -6.04 3.45
N ARG A 20 -8.70 -5.49 2.53
CA ARG A 20 -7.24 -5.54 2.63
C ARG A 20 -6.70 -4.72 3.80
N LEU A 21 -7.23 -3.51 3.99
CA LEU A 21 -6.76 -2.66 5.07
C LEU A 21 -7.13 -3.20 6.44
N ASN A 22 -8.33 -3.79 6.58
CA ASN A 22 -8.71 -4.44 7.83
C ASN A 22 -7.85 -5.66 8.14
N GLU A 23 -7.55 -6.47 7.13
CA GLU A 23 -6.68 -7.63 7.28
C GLU A 23 -5.27 -7.23 7.68
N MET A 24 -4.72 -6.21 7.00
CA MET A 24 -3.40 -5.67 7.32
C MET A 24 -3.36 -5.08 8.74
N GLN A 25 -4.44 -4.40 9.15
CA GLN A 25 -4.54 -3.80 10.48
C GLN A 25 -4.44 -4.87 11.57
N GLU A 26 -5.12 -6.00 11.37
CA GLU A 26 -5.05 -7.10 12.33
C GLU A 26 -3.62 -7.62 12.48
N MET A 27 -2.92 -7.80 11.36
CA MET A 27 -1.53 -8.25 11.36
C MET A 27 -0.59 -7.22 11.98
N TRP A 28 -0.83 -5.95 11.68
CA TRP A 28 -0.04 -4.85 12.24
C TRP A 28 -0.21 -4.76 13.77
N ASP A 29 -1.44 -4.93 14.26
CA ASP A 29 -1.72 -4.89 15.68
C ASP A 29 -1.02 -6.02 16.44
N VAL A 30 -0.93 -7.21 15.84
CA VAL A 30 -0.16 -8.32 16.41
C VAL A 30 1.33 -8.01 16.40
N PHE A 31 1.83 -7.47 15.28
CA PHE A 31 3.24 -7.09 15.15
C PHE A 31 3.64 -6.04 16.18
N CYS A 32 2.77 -5.05 16.44
CA CYS A 32 3.02 -4.00 17.41
C CYS A 32 2.77 -4.42 18.88
N GLY A 33 2.25 -5.63 19.11
CA GLY A 33 1.95 -6.12 20.45
C GLY A 33 0.66 -5.61 21.04
N ILE A 34 -0.21 -4.99 20.25
CA ILE A 34 -1.52 -4.49 20.66
C ILE A 34 -2.51 -5.65 20.83
N GLU A 35 -2.43 -6.62 19.90
CA GLU A 35 -3.24 -7.83 19.91
C GLU A 35 -2.34 -9.05 20.12
N ASN A 36 -2.91 -10.09 20.75
CA ASN A 36 -2.20 -11.35 20.93
C ASN A 36 -2.17 -12.15 19.63
N PRO A 37 -1.07 -12.89 19.37
CA PRO A 37 -1.02 -13.79 18.23
C PRO A 37 -2.11 -14.86 18.32
N SER A 38 -2.55 -15.35 17.16
CA SER A 38 -3.49 -16.47 17.05
C SER A 38 -2.85 -17.56 16.18
N ASP A 39 -3.57 -18.66 15.94
CA ASP A 39 -3.09 -19.72 15.06
C ASP A 39 -2.93 -19.23 13.62
N GLU A 40 -3.72 -18.24 13.21
CA GLU A 40 -3.72 -17.71 11.86
C GLU A 40 -2.82 -16.49 11.68
N ILE A 41 -2.67 -15.66 12.72
CA ILE A 41 -1.91 -14.41 12.68
C ILE A 41 -0.81 -14.46 13.73
N THR A 42 0.45 -14.45 13.27
CA THR A 42 1.63 -14.47 14.13
C THR A 42 2.34 -13.12 14.05
N GLU A 43 3.41 -12.97 14.84
CA GLU A 43 4.24 -11.76 14.82
C GLU A 43 4.89 -11.53 13.45
N ASP A 44 5.07 -12.57 12.65
CA ASP A 44 5.69 -12.49 11.33
C ASP A 44 4.69 -12.23 10.20
N SER A 45 3.39 -12.33 10.46
CA SER A 45 2.36 -12.24 9.42
C SER A 45 2.39 -10.92 8.67
N PHE A 46 2.61 -9.80 9.35
CA PHE A 46 2.68 -8.49 8.70
C PHE A 46 3.83 -8.44 7.68
N HIS A 47 4.99 -8.94 8.03
CA HIS A 47 6.16 -8.93 7.13
C HIS A 47 5.96 -9.82 5.91
N GLU A 48 5.17 -10.87 6.04
CA GLU A 48 4.93 -11.84 4.96
C GLU A 48 3.76 -11.45 4.06
N TYR A 49 2.97 -10.46 4.45
CA TYR A 49 1.72 -10.14 3.78
C TYR A 49 1.94 -9.54 2.39
N GLY A 50 2.79 -8.53 2.28
CA GLY A 50 3.03 -7.85 1.02
C GLY A 50 4.01 -8.59 0.14
N LEU A 51 3.86 -8.44 -1.17
CA LEU A 51 4.74 -9.06 -2.16
C LEU A 51 6.01 -8.25 -2.39
N SER A 52 5.91 -6.93 -2.41
CA SER A 52 7.05 -6.06 -2.68
C SER A 52 6.77 -4.64 -2.22
N PHE A 53 7.87 -3.90 -2.02
CA PHE A 53 7.84 -2.48 -1.71
C PHE A 53 8.91 -1.81 -2.54
N ASP A 54 8.54 -0.83 -3.36
CA ASP A 54 9.49 -0.16 -4.26
C ASP A 54 9.08 1.29 -4.50
N TYR A 55 10.03 2.08 -5.04
CA TYR A 55 9.79 3.45 -5.44
C TYR A 55 9.52 3.49 -6.95
N VAL A 56 8.44 4.14 -7.35
CA VAL A 56 8.04 4.26 -8.74
C VAL A 56 8.22 5.71 -9.20
N ASP A 57 9.12 5.90 -10.17
CA ASP A 57 9.42 7.20 -10.76
C ASP A 57 8.63 7.32 -12.06
N GLU A 58 7.63 8.20 -12.06
CA GLU A 58 6.79 8.46 -13.23
C GLU A 58 7.37 9.54 -14.14
N GLY A 59 8.58 10.04 -13.85
CA GLY A 59 9.21 11.10 -14.64
C GLY A 59 8.74 12.50 -14.26
N ASP A 60 7.92 12.63 -13.24
CA ASP A 60 7.35 13.88 -12.74
C ASP A 60 7.38 13.82 -11.21
N ASP A 61 8.08 14.73 -10.57
CA ASP A 61 8.26 14.74 -9.11
C ASP A 61 6.95 14.75 -8.33
N ASP A 62 5.87 15.29 -8.92
CA ASP A 62 4.58 15.36 -8.24
C ASP A 62 3.81 14.04 -8.27
N ASN A 63 4.20 13.12 -9.16
CA ASN A 63 3.46 11.87 -9.38
C ASN A 63 4.23 10.61 -8.93
N ASN A 64 5.41 10.78 -8.37
CA ASN A 64 6.22 9.66 -7.87
C ASN A 64 5.65 9.15 -6.55
N TYR A 65 5.79 7.85 -6.32
CA TYR A 65 5.22 7.24 -5.12
C TYR A 65 6.02 6.00 -4.71
N PHE A 66 5.85 5.61 -3.45
CA PHE A 66 6.26 4.28 -2.99
C PHE A 66 5.08 3.33 -3.14
N ARG A 67 5.35 2.17 -3.69
CA ARG A 67 4.32 1.15 -3.96
C ARG A 67 4.50 -0.04 -3.03
N TYR A 68 3.45 -0.35 -2.29
CA TYR A 68 3.35 -1.58 -1.52
C TYR A 68 2.39 -2.51 -2.26
N GLN A 69 2.94 -3.55 -2.88
CA GLN A 69 2.14 -4.47 -3.69
C GLN A 69 1.63 -5.61 -2.84
N ILE A 70 0.32 -5.81 -2.83
CA ILE A 70 -0.35 -6.83 -2.01
C ILE A 70 -0.58 -8.10 -2.83
N SER A 71 -1.07 -7.96 -4.06
CA SER A 71 -1.34 -9.08 -4.95
C SER A 71 -0.93 -8.73 -6.38
N CYS A 72 -0.68 -9.75 -7.19
CA CYS A 72 -0.26 -9.58 -8.57
C CYS A 72 -0.81 -10.72 -9.43
N GLY A 73 -1.12 -10.42 -10.67
CA GLY A 73 -1.46 -11.45 -11.65
C GLY A 73 -2.93 -11.68 -11.89
N GLY A 74 -3.81 -10.94 -11.30
CA GLY A 74 -5.24 -10.93 -11.59
C GLY A 74 -6.12 -11.37 -10.44
N PRO A 75 -6.62 -10.43 -9.62
CA PRO A 75 -6.34 -8.99 -9.75
C PRO A 75 -5.01 -8.60 -9.13
N SER A 76 -4.53 -7.41 -9.49
CA SER A 76 -3.39 -6.79 -8.81
C SER A 76 -3.90 -5.71 -7.87
N GLU A 77 -3.38 -5.71 -6.66
CA GLU A 77 -3.76 -4.76 -5.62
C GLU A 77 -2.52 -4.13 -5.01
N GLU A 78 -2.54 -2.82 -4.83
CA GLU A 78 -1.40 -2.11 -4.26
C GLU A 78 -1.84 -0.86 -3.50
N ILE A 79 -1.01 -0.45 -2.53
CA ILE A 79 -1.13 0.84 -1.86
C ILE A 79 -0.02 1.72 -2.40
N ARG A 80 -0.39 2.92 -2.83
CA ARG A 80 0.56 3.94 -3.28
C ARG A 80 0.66 5.03 -2.22
N PHE A 81 1.87 5.23 -1.72
CA PHE A 81 2.17 6.26 -0.72
C PHE A 81 2.76 7.47 -1.45
N PHE A 82 2.04 8.57 -1.47
CA PHE A 82 2.53 9.83 -2.02
C PHE A 82 3.19 10.64 -0.90
N CYS A 83 4.39 11.10 -1.17
CA CYS A 83 5.22 11.77 -0.17
C CYS A 83 6.24 12.68 -0.87
N TYR A 84 6.95 13.45 -0.08
CA TYR A 84 8.00 14.32 -0.60
C TYR A 84 9.14 14.40 0.42
N LYS A 85 10.33 14.82 -0.04
CA LYS A 85 11.45 15.11 0.85
C LYS A 85 11.42 16.60 1.21
N ASN A 86 11.52 16.89 2.50
CA ASN A 86 11.60 18.27 2.98
C ASN A 86 13.05 18.80 2.87
N HIS A 87 13.26 20.03 3.34
CA HIS A 87 14.58 20.67 3.29
C HIS A 87 15.64 19.93 4.10
N PHE A 88 15.23 19.13 5.07
CA PHE A 88 16.15 18.37 5.93
C PHE A 88 16.43 16.96 5.39
N GLY A 89 15.91 16.64 4.19
CA GLY A 89 16.09 15.32 3.60
C GLY A 89 15.18 14.23 4.21
N GLU A 90 14.15 14.64 4.93
CA GLU A 90 13.21 13.72 5.55
C GLU A 90 12.01 13.50 4.65
N TRP A 91 11.52 12.24 4.62
CA TRP A 91 10.30 11.91 3.89
C TRP A 91 9.07 12.34 4.68
N VAL A 92 8.17 13.05 4.01
CA VAL A 92 6.93 13.54 4.61
C VAL A 92 5.76 12.92 3.88
N PHE A 93 4.89 12.24 4.62
CA PHE A 93 3.68 11.61 4.08
C PHE A 93 2.70 12.69 3.62
N SER A 94 2.13 12.51 2.43
CA SER A 94 1.12 13.40 1.88
C SER A 94 -0.25 12.72 1.86
N GLU A 95 -0.37 11.63 1.11
CA GLU A 95 -1.62 10.90 0.98
C GLU A 95 -1.32 9.48 0.50
N ALA A 96 -2.33 8.62 0.55
CA ALA A 96 -2.21 7.27 0.03
C ALA A 96 -3.48 6.89 -0.71
N GLU A 97 -3.32 6.05 -1.73
CA GLU A 97 -4.46 5.50 -2.45
C GLU A 97 -4.32 3.99 -2.59
N PHE A 98 -5.46 3.32 -2.64
CA PHE A 98 -5.54 1.89 -2.92
C PHE A 98 -5.91 1.70 -4.38
N VAL A 99 -5.15 0.87 -5.10
CA VAL A 99 -5.34 0.65 -6.54
C VAL A 99 -5.67 -0.82 -6.76
N TYR A 100 -6.74 -1.05 -7.51
CA TYR A 100 -7.21 -2.37 -7.89
C TYR A 100 -7.21 -2.47 -9.41
N MET A 101 -6.51 -3.46 -9.95
CA MET A 101 -6.38 -3.64 -11.41
C MET A 101 -6.70 -5.09 -11.77
N ASP A 102 -7.53 -5.26 -12.81
CA ASP A 102 -7.91 -6.59 -13.31
C ASP A 102 -8.00 -6.52 -14.83
N TRP A 103 -7.08 -7.22 -15.50
CA TRP A 103 -6.95 -7.22 -16.97
C TRP A 103 -6.74 -5.79 -17.50
N PHE A 104 -7.70 -5.29 -18.32
CA PHE A 104 -7.62 -3.97 -18.93
C PHE A 104 -8.39 -2.91 -18.17
N ASP A 105 -8.90 -3.25 -16.98
CA ASP A 105 -9.65 -2.32 -16.14
C ASP A 105 -8.87 -2.03 -14.88
N GLY A 106 -9.03 -0.82 -14.35
CA GLY A 106 -8.39 -0.42 -13.11
C GLY A 106 -9.18 0.69 -12.45
N ALA A 107 -9.09 0.74 -11.12
CA ALA A 107 -9.71 1.80 -10.33
C ALA A 107 -8.90 2.03 -9.08
N SER A 108 -9.03 3.22 -8.51
CA SER A 108 -8.36 3.56 -7.27
C SER A 108 -9.31 4.31 -6.36
N GLU A 109 -8.98 4.30 -5.08
CA GLU A 109 -9.72 5.05 -4.07
C GLU A 109 -8.74 5.62 -3.06
N MET A 110 -8.96 6.88 -2.71
CA MET A 110 -8.13 7.54 -1.70
C MET A 110 -8.39 6.90 -0.33
N ILE A 111 -7.32 6.66 0.40
CA ILE A 111 -7.40 6.11 1.75
C ILE A 111 -7.60 7.27 2.71
N THR A 112 -8.72 7.25 3.45
CA THR A 112 -9.12 8.35 4.34
C THR A 112 -9.51 7.82 5.71
N GLY A 113 -9.75 8.74 6.66
CA GLY A 113 -10.25 8.39 7.99
C GLY A 113 -9.28 7.55 8.79
N ASN A 114 -9.82 6.56 9.50
CA ASN A 114 -9.02 5.66 10.33
C ASN A 114 -8.04 4.83 9.51
N HIS A 115 -8.40 4.47 8.29
CA HIS A 115 -7.50 3.75 7.39
C HIS A 115 -6.29 4.59 7.03
N GLN A 116 -6.46 5.90 6.86
CA GLN A 116 -5.34 6.79 6.58
C GLN A 116 -4.37 6.85 7.76
N VAL A 117 -4.88 6.93 8.97
CA VAL A 117 -4.04 6.91 10.18
C VAL A 117 -3.20 5.66 10.22
N PHE A 118 -3.81 4.51 9.94
CA PHE A 118 -3.12 3.22 9.92
C PHE A 118 -2.03 3.17 8.85
N VAL A 119 -2.36 3.54 7.59
CA VAL A 119 -1.36 3.46 6.51
C VAL A 119 -0.24 4.47 6.70
N GLN A 120 -0.51 5.60 7.34
CA GLN A 120 0.54 6.56 7.70
C GLN A 120 1.50 5.95 8.74
N GLU A 121 1.00 5.20 9.70
CA GLU A 121 1.85 4.48 10.67
C GLU A 121 2.77 3.50 9.96
N ILE A 122 2.25 2.77 8.96
CA ILE A 122 3.06 1.85 8.15
C ILE A 122 4.13 2.62 7.37
N PHE A 123 3.76 3.76 6.78
CA PHE A 123 4.73 4.61 6.07
C PHE A 123 5.85 5.05 7.00
N GLU A 124 5.51 5.53 8.19
CA GLU A 124 6.50 5.96 9.18
C GLU A 124 7.40 4.80 9.62
N PHE A 125 6.84 3.61 9.75
CA PHE A 125 7.62 2.41 10.07
C PHE A 125 8.64 2.10 8.97
N PHE A 126 8.22 2.11 7.70
CA PHE A 126 9.15 1.90 6.59
C PHE A 126 10.22 2.99 6.54
N ASN A 127 9.86 4.21 6.90
CA ASN A 127 10.82 5.31 6.98
C ASN A 127 11.86 5.06 8.08
N GLU A 128 11.41 4.65 9.27
CA GLU A 128 12.30 4.39 10.41
C GLU A 128 13.30 3.27 10.14
N ILE A 129 12.89 2.21 9.45
CA ILE A 129 13.79 1.09 9.16
C ILE A 129 14.66 1.33 7.91
N GLY A 130 14.53 2.50 7.28
CA GLY A 130 15.36 2.89 6.14
C GLY A 130 14.89 2.37 4.79
N SER A 131 13.72 1.76 4.71
CA SER A 131 13.20 1.18 3.46
C SER A 131 12.94 2.25 2.39
N LEU A 132 12.48 3.44 2.79
CA LEU A 132 12.20 4.51 1.83
C LEU A 132 13.49 4.96 1.12
N ASP A 133 14.53 5.25 1.89
CA ASP A 133 15.82 5.67 1.33
C ASP A 133 16.44 4.57 0.49
N GLU A 134 16.35 3.33 0.94
CA GLU A 134 16.90 2.18 0.23
C GLU A 134 16.22 1.99 -1.14
N GLU A 135 14.90 2.02 -1.19
CA GLU A 135 14.18 1.83 -2.44
C GLU A 135 14.30 3.03 -3.37
N PHE A 136 14.33 4.24 -2.82
CA PHE A 136 14.58 5.44 -3.60
C PHE A 136 15.96 5.38 -4.27
N LYS A 137 16.97 4.97 -3.52
CA LYS A 137 18.33 4.85 -4.03
C LYS A 137 18.41 3.82 -5.16
N LYS A 138 17.80 2.64 -4.98
CA LYS A 138 17.75 1.61 -6.03
C LYS A 138 17.12 2.13 -7.31
N ALA A 139 16.02 2.89 -7.19
CA ALA A 139 15.29 3.40 -8.35
C ALA A 139 16.03 4.50 -9.08
N THR A 140 16.93 5.23 -8.41
CA THR A 140 17.59 6.43 -8.96
C THR A 140 19.10 6.24 -9.23
N ASP A 141 19.70 5.15 -8.80
CA ASP A 141 21.15 4.92 -8.94
C ASP A 141 21.63 4.79 -10.39
N TRP A 142 20.72 4.55 -11.33
CA TRP A 142 21.07 4.40 -12.74
C TRP A 142 21.18 5.75 -13.46
N MET A 143 20.82 6.84 -12.81
CA MET A 143 20.82 8.18 -13.39
C MET A 143 22.20 8.84 -13.30
#